data_b9f07e001b78bdcd85f8a098c3fe27e9
#
_entry.id   b9f07e001b78bdcd85f8a098c3fe27e9
#
_cell.length_a   1.000
_cell.length_b   1.000
_cell.length_c   1.000
_cell.angle_alpha   90.00
_cell.angle_beta   90.00
_cell.angle_gamma   90.00
#
_symmetry.space_group_name_H-M   'P 1'
#
loop_
_entity.id
_entity.type
_entity.pdbx_description
1 polymer ?
#
loop_
_entity_poly.entity_id
_entity_poly.type
_entity_poly.pdbx_seq_one_letter_code
_entity_poly.pdbx_strand_id
1 'polypeptide(L)'
;TGVILASRFTPDITYAYYSITHIIRELWSGWCFRYMHATGASLVFFLTYLHILRGLNYSYLYLPLSWISGLVIFALFIVTAFIGYVLPWGQMSYWGATVITNLLSSIPLLVVWLCGGYTVSDPTIKRFFVLHFILPFVALCIVFIHIFFLHLHGSTNPLGYDTAFKIPFYPNLLTLDVKGFNNIFILFIIQSLFGIIPLSHPDNAIMVNTYVTPIQIVPEWYFLPFYAILKTIP
;
A
#
# COMPACT_ATOMS: atom_id res chain seq x y z
N THR A 1 5.38 -12.75 -0.10
CA THR A 1 4.12 -13.09 0.59
C THR A 1 2.92 -13.04 -0.37
N GLY A 2 2.73 -11.98 -1.20
CA GLY A 2 1.56 -11.78 -2.08
C GLY A 2 1.30 -12.92 -3.06
N VAL A 3 2.32 -13.42 -3.76
CA VAL A 3 2.18 -14.56 -4.70
C VAL A 3 1.67 -15.82 -3.99
N ILE A 4 2.17 -16.09 -2.78
CA ILE A 4 1.73 -17.25 -1.97
C ILE A 4 0.26 -17.07 -1.58
N LEU A 5 -0.15 -15.88 -1.14
CA LEU A 5 -1.55 -15.60 -0.80
C LEU A 5 -2.46 -15.71 -2.03
N ALA A 6 -2.03 -15.16 -3.17
CA ALA A 6 -2.78 -15.21 -4.42
C ALA A 6 -3.05 -16.65 -4.91
N SER A 7 -2.14 -17.57 -4.65
CA SER A 7 -2.33 -18.99 -5.04
C SER A 7 -3.42 -19.71 -4.24
N ARG A 8 -3.92 -19.11 -3.15
CA ARG A 8 -4.92 -19.70 -2.24
C ARG A 8 -6.18 -18.83 -2.06
N PHE A 9 -6.14 -17.60 -2.53
CA PHE A 9 -7.26 -16.67 -2.46
C PHE A 9 -8.24 -16.90 -3.61
N THR A 10 -9.53 -16.83 -3.32
CA THR A 10 -10.60 -16.93 -4.32
C THR A 10 -11.33 -15.58 -4.44
N PRO A 11 -11.19 -14.85 -5.57
CA PRO A 11 -11.81 -13.54 -5.78
C PRO A 11 -13.28 -13.66 -6.19
N ASP A 12 -14.13 -14.01 -5.25
CA ASP A 12 -15.56 -14.19 -5.42
C ASP A 12 -16.26 -13.73 -4.14
N ILE A 13 -17.38 -13.01 -4.26
CA ILE A 13 -18.08 -12.43 -3.10
C ILE A 13 -18.55 -13.47 -2.08
N THR A 14 -18.81 -14.71 -2.51
CA THR A 14 -19.20 -15.80 -1.63
C THR A 14 -18.02 -16.41 -0.90
N TYR A 15 -16.87 -16.49 -1.56
CA TYR A 15 -15.72 -17.26 -1.08
C TYR A 15 -14.55 -16.42 -0.59
N ALA A 16 -14.46 -15.14 -0.93
CA ALA A 16 -13.30 -14.30 -0.61
C ALA A 16 -13.01 -14.27 0.89
N TYR A 17 -14.00 -13.96 1.72
CA TYR A 17 -13.85 -13.93 3.17
C TYR A 17 -13.45 -15.31 3.74
N TYR A 18 -14.09 -16.36 3.27
CA TYR A 18 -13.79 -17.72 3.72
C TYR A 18 -12.41 -18.20 3.27
N SER A 19 -11.96 -17.81 2.08
CA SER A 19 -10.60 -18.16 1.60
C SER A 19 -9.52 -17.50 2.45
N ILE A 20 -9.71 -16.24 2.89
CA ILE A 20 -8.79 -15.57 3.83
C ILE A 20 -8.83 -16.25 5.21
N THR A 21 -10.01 -16.59 5.70
CA THR A 21 -10.16 -17.30 6.98
C THR A 21 -9.48 -18.67 6.92
N HIS A 22 -9.65 -19.40 5.83
CA HIS A 22 -8.98 -20.68 5.59
C HIS A 22 -7.45 -20.51 5.54
N ILE A 23 -6.94 -19.50 4.83
CA ILE A 23 -5.50 -19.21 4.80
C ILE A 23 -4.97 -18.99 6.22
N ILE A 24 -5.66 -18.21 7.04
CA ILE A 24 -5.19 -17.86 8.38
C ILE A 24 -5.24 -19.04 9.33
N ARG A 25 -6.28 -19.87 9.27
CA ARG A 25 -6.57 -20.88 10.30
C ARG A 25 -6.11 -22.29 9.93
N GLU A 26 -6.21 -22.67 8.65
CA GLU A 26 -6.06 -24.06 8.21
C GLU A 26 -4.73 -24.33 7.49
N LEU A 27 -4.13 -23.31 6.86
CA LEU A 27 -2.88 -23.52 6.14
C LEU A 27 -1.67 -23.36 7.05
N TRP A 28 -0.71 -24.26 6.89
CA TRP A 28 0.57 -24.19 7.61
C TRP A 28 1.26 -22.86 7.36
N SER A 29 1.53 -22.12 8.43
CA SER A 29 2.09 -20.75 8.39
C SER A 29 1.28 -19.72 7.58
N GLY A 30 0.04 -20.01 7.19
CA GLY A 30 -0.79 -19.11 6.39
C GLY A 30 -1.07 -17.80 7.11
N TRP A 31 -1.32 -17.84 8.42
CA TRP A 31 -1.46 -16.65 9.26
C TRP A 31 -0.21 -15.75 9.19
N CYS A 32 0.97 -16.32 9.19
CA CYS A 32 2.22 -15.60 9.12
C CYS A 32 2.33 -14.81 7.78
N PHE A 33 2.09 -15.47 6.65
CA PHE A 33 2.11 -14.81 5.35
C PHE A 33 1.05 -13.72 5.23
N ARG A 34 -0.15 -13.93 5.77
CA ARG A 34 -1.23 -12.95 5.77
C ARG A 34 -0.88 -11.72 6.61
N TYR A 35 -0.41 -11.91 7.84
CA TYR A 35 -0.04 -10.80 8.71
C TYR A 35 1.22 -10.07 8.23
N MET A 36 2.22 -10.77 7.73
CA MET A 36 3.38 -10.15 7.10
C MET A 36 2.98 -9.31 5.88
N HIS A 37 2.00 -9.74 5.10
CA HIS A 37 1.52 -8.97 3.96
C HIS A 37 0.81 -7.68 4.41
N ALA A 38 -0.11 -7.77 5.36
CA ALA A 38 -0.85 -6.63 5.88
C ALA A 38 0.05 -5.63 6.62
N THR A 39 0.94 -6.12 7.50
CA THR A 39 1.94 -5.31 8.20
C THR A 39 2.92 -4.68 7.20
N GLY A 40 3.31 -5.44 6.16
CA GLY A 40 4.18 -4.94 5.10
C GLY A 40 3.60 -3.76 4.35
N ALA A 41 2.30 -3.76 4.08
CA ALA A 41 1.62 -2.61 3.47
C ALA A 41 1.77 -1.35 4.35
N SER A 42 1.50 -1.45 5.66
CA SER A 42 1.70 -0.34 6.60
C SER A 42 3.16 0.12 6.65
N LEU A 43 4.11 -0.81 6.66
CA LEU A 43 5.54 -0.49 6.68
C LEU A 43 5.98 0.23 5.39
N VAL A 44 5.51 -0.20 4.23
CA VAL A 44 5.79 0.45 2.95
C VAL A 44 5.34 1.90 2.98
N PHE A 45 4.12 2.20 3.44
CA PHE A 45 3.65 3.59 3.55
C PHE A 45 4.43 4.40 4.57
N PHE A 46 4.71 3.85 5.73
CA PHE A 46 5.52 4.52 6.75
C PHE A 46 6.89 4.94 6.19
N LEU A 47 7.60 4.02 5.55
CA LEU A 47 8.90 4.28 4.96
C LEU A 47 8.81 5.23 3.76
N THR A 48 7.75 5.14 2.95
CA THR A 48 7.53 6.04 1.82
C THR A 48 7.27 7.47 2.28
N TYR A 49 6.48 7.69 3.33
CA TYR A 49 6.28 9.02 3.91
C TYR A 49 7.59 9.60 4.44
N LEU A 50 8.40 8.81 5.15
CA LEU A 50 9.73 9.25 5.59
C LEU A 50 10.65 9.56 4.41
N HIS A 51 10.59 8.74 3.36
CA HIS A 51 11.36 8.95 2.14
C HIS A 51 10.97 10.25 1.41
N ILE A 52 9.68 10.55 1.30
CA ILE A 52 9.18 11.81 0.74
C ILE A 52 9.62 13.01 1.60
N LEU A 53 9.46 12.92 2.92
CA LEU A 53 9.88 13.98 3.85
C LEU A 53 11.39 14.23 3.76
N ARG A 54 12.20 13.18 3.64
CA ARG A 54 13.63 13.31 3.40
C ARG A 54 13.91 14.01 2.08
N GLY A 55 13.22 13.64 0.99
CA GLY A 55 13.36 14.30 -0.30
C GLY A 55 13.05 15.80 -0.24
N LEU A 56 11.96 16.18 0.44
CA LEU A 56 11.59 17.58 0.64
C LEU A 56 12.67 18.39 1.37
N ASN A 57 13.35 17.79 2.35
CA ASN A 57 14.43 18.42 3.10
C ASN A 57 15.79 18.40 2.40
N TYR A 58 15.94 17.61 1.32
CA TYR A 58 17.20 17.38 0.61
C TYR A 58 17.20 17.99 -0.79
N SER A 59 16.54 19.12 -0.97
CA SER A 59 16.62 19.92 -2.19
C SER A 59 16.13 19.16 -3.44
N TYR A 60 14.95 18.55 -3.35
CA TYR A 60 14.32 17.75 -4.42
C TYR A 60 14.22 18.47 -5.78
N LEU A 61 14.19 19.81 -5.77
CA LEU A 61 14.11 20.64 -6.97
C LEU A 61 15.25 20.40 -7.96
N TYR A 62 16.40 19.94 -7.47
CA TYR A 62 17.55 19.57 -8.31
C TYR A 62 17.41 18.18 -8.95
N LEU A 63 16.39 17.39 -8.55
CA LEU A 63 16.14 16.04 -9.04
C LEU A 63 14.70 15.86 -9.56
N PRO A 64 14.22 16.69 -10.50
CA PRO A 64 12.81 16.71 -10.91
C PRO A 64 12.31 15.37 -11.45
N LEU A 65 13.13 14.65 -12.24
CA LEU A 65 12.74 13.36 -12.81
C LEU A 65 12.61 12.28 -11.72
N SER A 66 13.53 12.25 -10.77
CA SER A 66 13.44 11.34 -9.61
C SER A 66 12.21 11.67 -8.77
N TRP A 67 11.94 12.96 -8.55
CA TRP A 67 10.77 13.38 -7.78
C TRP A 67 9.46 12.97 -8.44
N ILE A 68 9.29 13.27 -9.73
CA ILE A 68 8.07 12.93 -10.48
C ILE A 68 7.86 11.41 -10.55
N SER A 69 8.90 10.65 -10.87
CA SER A 69 8.80 9.18 -10.90
C SER A 69 8.46 8.60 -9.53
N GLY A 70 8.99 9.18 -8.44
CA GLY A 70 8.64 8.82 -7.07
C GLY A 70 7.17 9.10 -6.74
N LEU A 71 6.61 10.23 -7.17
CA LEU A 71 5.19 10.53 -7.00
C LEU A 71 4.29 9.55 -7.76
N VAL A 72 4.71 9.12 -8.95
CA VAL A 72 3.99 8.08 -9.73
C VAL A 72 4.00 6.75 -8.97
N ILE A 73 5.14 6.33 -8.40
CA ILE A 73 5.23 5.11 -7.57
C ILE A 73 4.31 5.24 -6.35
N PHE A 74 4.31 6.38 -5.70
CA PHE A 74 3.45 6.62 -4.53
C PHE A 74 1.96 6.52 -4.88
N ALA A 75 1.53 7.13 -6.01
CA ALA A 75 0.16 7.00 -6.50
C ALA A 75 -0.22 5.54 -6.80
N LEU A 76 0.70 4.76 -7.41
CA LEU A 76 0.49 3.32 -7.62
C LEU A 76 0.37 2.55 -6.31
N PHE A 77 1.15 2.87 -5.27
CA PHE A 77 1.02 2.25 -3.96
C PHE A 77 -0.33 2.55 -3.32
N ILE A 78 -0.82 3.80 -3.42
CA ILE A 78 -2.16 4.19 -2.93
C ILE A 78 -3.23 3.32 -3.58
N VAL A 79 -3.25 3.24 -4.91
CA VAL A 79 -4.22 2.42 -5.65
C VAL A 79 -4.07 0.95 -5.28
N THR A 80 -2.86 0.42 -5.29
CA THR A 80 -2.58 -0.99 -4.97
C THR A 80 -3.07 -1.37 -3.57
N ALA A 81 -2.77 -0.55 -2.58
CA ALA A 81 -3.18 -0.81 -1.20
C ALA A 81 -4.69 -0.73 -1.02
N PHE A 82 -5.34 0.25 -1.64
CA PHE A 82 -6.79 0.38 -1.60
C PHE A 82 -7.48 -0.87 -2.16
N ILE A 83 -7.15 -1.25 -3.40
CA ILE A 83 -7.78 -2.42 -4.02
C ILE A 83 -7.44 -3.71 -3.26
N GLY A 84 -6.24 -3.82 -2.66
CA GLY A 84 -5.85 -4.95 -1.83
C GLY A 84 -6.64 -5.04 -0.51
N TYR A 85 -6.98 -3.90 0.08
CA TYR A 85 -7.81 -3.84 1.29
C TYR A 85 -9.24 -4.30 1.06
N VAL A 86 -9.76 -4.17 -0.17
CA VAL A 86 -11.10 -4.62 -0.55
C VAL A 86 -11.17 -6.15 -0.64
N LEU A 87 -10.08 -6.83 -1.01
CA LEU A 87 -10.07 -8.28 -1.30
C LEU A 87 -10.56 -9.19 -0.15
N PRO A 88 -10.26 -8.94 1.14
CA PRO A 88 -10.77 -9.77 2.22
C PRO A 88 -12.29 -9.83 2.35
N TRP A 89 -12.99 -8.89 1.75
CA TRP A 89 -14.46 -8.83 1.71
C TRP A 89 -15.11 -8.81 3.11
N GLY A 90 -14.44 -8.14 4.05
CA GLY A 90 -15.01 -7.81 5.36
C GLY A 90 -15.87 -6.55 5.31
N GLN A 91 -16.46 -6.19 6.45
CA GLN A 91 -17.31 -5.00 6.57
C GLN A 91 -16.59 -3.73 6.10
N MET A 92 -15.37 -3.48 6.55
CA MET A 92 -14.63 -2.28 6.15
C MET A 92 -14.13 -2.36 4.70
N SER A 93 -13.86 -3.55 4.17
CA SER A 93 -13.50 -3.75 2.76
C SER A 93 -14.61 -3.26 1.83
N TYR A 94 -15.83 -3.68 2.05
CA TYR A 94 -16.99 -3.33 1.23
C TYR A 94 -17.41 -1.87 1.41
N TRP A 95 -17.60 -1.44 2.65
CA TRP A 95 -18.08 -0.09 2.93
C TRP A 95 -17.05 0.98 2.62
N GLY A 96 -15.76 0.70 2.84
CA GLY A 96 -14.67 1.57 2.39
C GLY A 96 -14.61 1.69 0.87
N ALA A 97 -14.77 0.57 0.14
CA ALA A 97 -14.85 0.59 -1.32
C ALA A 97 -16.03 1.41 -1.82
N THR A 98 -17.20 1.25 -1.21
CA THR A 98 -18.42 2.01 -1.55
C THR A 98 -18.21 3.51 -1.38
N VAL A 99 -17.61 3.95 -0.26
CA VAL A 99 -17.33 5.36 -0.02
C VAL A 99 -16.36 5.92 -1.06
N ILE A 100 -15.23 5.24 -1.29
CA ILE A 100 -14.19 5.74 -2.20
C ILE A 100 -14.67 5.76 -3.65
N THR A 101 -15.42 4.74 -4.10
CA THR A 101 -15.99 4.75 -5.45
C THR A 101 -17.04 5.84 -5.61
N ASN A 102 -17.82 6.14 -4.57
CA ASN A 102 -18.78 7.25 -4.59
C ASN A 102 -18.11 8.63 -4.65
N LEU A 103 -16.90 8.80 -4.13
CA LEU A 103 -16.13 10.05 -4.32
C LEU A 103 -15.78 10.31 -5.80
N LEU A 104 -15.77 9.26 -6.64
CA LEU A 104 -15.57 9.37 -8.08
C LEU A 104 -16.89 9.58 -8.86
N SER A 105 -18.00 9.77 -8.18
CA SER A 105 -19.33 9.87 -8.80
C SER A 105 -19.50 11.04 -9.77
N SER A 106 -18.66 12.06 -9.70
CA SER A 106 -18.57 13.14 -10.70
C SER A 106 -18.20 12.62 -12.11
N ILE A 107 -17.65 11.41 -12.21
CA ILE A 107 -17.32 10.71 -13.46
C ILE A 107 -18.04 9.36 -13.47
N PRO A 108 -19.37 9.32 -13.76
CA PRO A 108 -20.19 8.10 -13.59
C PRO A 108 -19.68 6.92 -14.42
N LEU A 109 -19.22 7.15 -15.64
CA LEU A 109 -18.66 6.11 -16.51
C LEU A 109 -17.45 5.43 -15.92
N LEU A 110 -16.58 6.21 -15.22
CA LEU A 110 -15.42 5.67 -14.53
C LEU A 110 -15.83 4.75 -13.39
N VAL A 111 -16.84 5.14 -12.60
CA VAL A 111 -17.35 4.32 -11.49
C VAL A 111 -17.92 3.00 -12.01
N VAL A 112 -18.77 3.05 -13.03
CA VAL A 112 -19.35 1.86 -13.64
C VAL A 112 -18.27 0.95 -14.24
N TRP A 113 -17.28 1.52 -14.89
CA TRP A 113 -16.16 0.77 -15.44
C TRP A 113 -15.33 0.12 -14.32
N LEU A 114 -15.01 0.87 -13.26
CA LEU A 114 -14.19 0.40 -12.14
C LEU A 114 -14.92 -0.71 -11.34
N CYS A 115 -16.17 -0.49 -10.98
CA CYS A 115 -16.96 -1.45 -10.21
C CYS A 115 -17.43 -2.65 -11.06
N GLY A 116 -17.53 -2.49 -12.37
CA GLY A 116 -18.13 -3.50 -13.26
C GLY A 116 -19.65 -3.57 -13.18
N GLY A 117 -20.26 -2.50 -12.68
CA GLY A 117 -21.69 -2.33 -12.46
C GLY A 117 -21.96 -1.04 -11.67
N TYR A 118 -23.18 -0.83 -11.25
CA TYR A 118 -23.59 0.36 -10.51
C TYR A 118 -23.17 0.35 -9.03
N THR A 119 -22.80 -0.82 -8.51
CA THR A 119 -22.43 -1.01 -7.11
C THR A 119 -21.17 -1.88 -7.00
N VAL A 120 -20.50 -1.78 -5.86
CA VAL A 120 -19.40 -2.67 -5.49
C VAL A 120 -19.97 -4.10 -5.35
N SER A 121 -19.43 -5.05 -6.13
CA SER A 121 -20.00 -6.40 -6.25
C SER A 121 -18.96 -7.42 -6.76
N ASP A 122 -19.40 -8.60 -7.19
CA ASP A 122 -18.53 -9.66 -7.67
C ASP A 122 -17.60 -9.25 -8.84
N PRO A 123 -18.05 -8.52 -9.87
CA PRO A 123 -17.14 -8.00 -10.88
C PRO A 123 -16.05 -7.08 -10.31
N THR A 124 -16.36 -6.35 -9.24
CA THR A 124 -15.40 -5.44 -8.59
C THR A 124 -14.25 -6.21 -7.96
N ILE A 125 -14.56 -7.23 -7.15
CA ILE A 125 -13.52 -8.00 -6.46
C ILE A 125 -12.61 -8.74 -7.45
N LYS A 126 -13.15 -9.25 -8.54
CA LYS A 126 -12.39 -9.93 -9.60
C LYS A 126 -11.41 -9.00 -10.28
N ARG A 127 -11.86 -7.79 -10.66
CA ARG A 127 -10.99 -6.77 -11.25
C ARG A 127 -9.93 -6.29 -10.27
N PHE A 128 -10.31 -6.05 -9.03
CA PHE A 128 -9.40 -5.62 -7.99
C PHE A 128 -8.33 -6.68 -7.68
N PHE A 129 -8.68 -7.95 -7.72
CA PHE A 129 -7.70 -9.02 -7.57
C PHE A 129 -6.64 -9.01 -8.68
N VAL A 130 -7.07 -8.91 -9.94
CA VAL A 130 -6.15 -8.86 -11.09
C VAL A 130 -5.24 -7.63 -11.01
N LEU A 131 -5.83 -6.46 -10.74
CA LEU A 131 -5.06 -5.21 -10.63
C LEU A 131 -4.11 -5.23 -9.44
N HIS A 132 -4.56 -5.71 -8.27
CA HIS A 132 -3.70 -5.83 -7.08
C HIS A 132 -2.53 -6.78 -7.30
N PHE A 133 -2.71 -7.83 -8.09
CA PHE A 133 -1.63 -8.75 -8.43
C PHE A 133 -0.62 -8.11 -9.39
N ILE A 134 -1.07 -7.35 -10.40
CA ILE A 134 -0.21 -6.80 -11.46
C ILE A 134 0.50 -5.51 -11.04
N LEU A 135 -0.20 -4.58 -10.36
CA LEU A 135 0.33 -3.24 -10.08
C LEU A 135 1.66 -3.22 -9.30
N PRO A 136 1.94 -4.11 -8.34
CA PRO A 136 3.24 -4.16 -7.69
C PRO A 136 4.41 -4.42 -8.66
N PHE A 137 4.21 -5.24 -9.69
CA PHE A 137 5.23 -5.49 -10.71
C PHE A 137 5.44 -4.28 -11.61
N VAL A 138 4.37 -3.57 -11.96
CA VAL A 138 4.46 -2.28 -12.68
C VAL A 138 5.20 -1.26 -11.84
N ALA A 139 4.87 -1.14 -10.54
CA ALA A 139 5.58 -0.25 -9.62
C ALA A 139 7.07 -0.60 -9.53
N LEU A 140 7.42 -1.89 -9.48
CA LEU A 140 8.81 -2.35 -9.48
C LEU A 140 9.58 -1.89 -10.73
N CYS A 141 8.97 -1.98 -11.92
CA CYS A 141 9.58 -1.46 -13.15
C CYS A 141 9.84 0.05 -13.05
N ILE A 142 8.89 0.81 -12.49
CA ILE A 142 9.06 2.26 -12.31
C ILE A 142 10.11 2.57 -11.23
N VAL A 143 10.27 1.74 -10.21
CA VAL A 143 11.36 1.87 -9.22
C VAL A 143 12.73 1.81 -9.90
N PHE A 144 12.96 0.91 -10.88
CA PHE A 144 14.21 0.89 -11.62
C PHE A 144 14.42 2.19 -12.39
N ILE A 145 13.38 2.75 -13.02
CA ILE A 145 13.43 4.04 -13.70
C ILE A 145 13.74 5.18 -12.71
N HIS A 146 13.13 5.14 -11.53
CA HIS A 146 13.34 6.12 -10.45
C HIS A 146 14.81 6.15 -9.97
N ILE A 147 15.40 4.96 -9.77
CA ILE A 147 16.81 4.82 -9.40
C ILE A 147 17.72 5.26 -10.56
N PHE A 148 17.36 4.94 -11.80
CA PHE A 148 18.10 5.40 -12.99
C PHE A 148 18.14 6.94 -13.05
N PHE A 149 17.03 7.63 -12.86
CA PHE A 149 17.00 9.09 -12.82
C PHE A 149 17.84 9.67 -11.67
N LEU A 150 17.87 9.02 -10.52
CA LEU A 150 18.74 9.42 -9.42
C LEU A 150 20.21 9.32 -9.82
N HIS A 151 20.60 8.25 -10.50
CA HIS A 151 21.99 8.03 -10.90
C HIS A 151 22.48 8.97 -12.01
N LEU A 152 21.59 9.58 -12.79
CA LEU A 152 21.97 10.58 -13.80
C LEU A 152 22.58 11.84 -13.17
N HIS A 153 22.09 12.26 -12.01
CA HIS A 153 22.50 13.51 -11.36
C HIS A 153 23.22 13.30 -10.02
N GLY A 154 23.16 12.07 -9.47
CA GLY A 154 23.68 11.77 -8.14
C GLY A 154 22.74 12.25 -7.01
N SER A 155 23.19 12.05 -5.78
CA SER A 155 22.43 12.45 -4.59
C SER A 155 22.65 13.93 -4.29
N THR A 156 21.63 14.55 -3.66
CA THR A 156 21.70 15.92 -3.13
C THR A 156 21.89 15.91 -1.60
N ASN A 157 22.06 17.08 -1.02
CA ASN A 157 22.08 17.31 0.43
C ASN A 157 21.14 18.45 0.82
N PRO A 158 20.89 18.69 2.11
CA PRO A 158 19.96 19.73 2.56
C PRO A 158 20.29 21.14 2.08
N LEU A 159 21.56 21.44 1.81
CA LEU A 159 22.02 22.76 1.35
C LEU A 159 22.01 22.91 -0.17
N GLY A 160 21.86 21.81 -0.93
CA GLY A 160 21.87 21.82 -2.39
C GLY A 160 23.23 22.11 -3.03
N TYR A 161 24.33 22.03 -2.29
CA TYR A 161 25.68 22.23 -2.80
C TYR A 161 26.34 20.93 -3.22
N ASP A 162 27.16 20.97 -4.26
CA ASP A 162 28.02 19.85 -4.62
C ASP A 162 29.10 19.67 -3.53
N THR A 163 29.20 18.44 -3.02
CA THR A 163 30.23 18.07 -2.05
C THR A 163 31.42 17.43 -2.75
N ALA A 164 32.60 18.04 -2.58
CA ALA A 164 33.86 17.45 -3.06
C ALA A 164 34.30 16.25 -2.22
N PHE A 165 33.94 16.25 -0.92
CA PHE A 165 34.29 15.17 -0.01
C PHE A 165 33.41 13.93 -0.30
N LYS A 166 34.09 12.81 -0.54
CA LYS A 166 33.45 11.51 -0.81
C LYS A 166 34.03 10.44 0.10
N ILE A 167 33.15 9.54 0.55
CA ILE A 167 33.54 8.38 1.34
C ILE A 167 33.31 7.10 0.54
N PRO A 168 34.12 6.03 0.76
CA PRO A 168 33.91 4.76 0.08
C PRO A 168 32.52 4.18 0.39
N PHE A 169 31.85 3.67 -0.63
CA PHE A 169 30.59 2.94 -0.43
C PHE A 169 30.81 1.69 0.41
N TYR A 170 31.81 0.90 0.06
CA TYR A 170 32.24 -0.27 0.82
C TYR A 170 33.52 0.06 1.60
N PRO A 171 33.60 -0.25 2.91
CA PRO A 171 32.54 -0.86 3.74
C PRO A 171 31.57 0.16 4.38
N ASN A 172 31.84 1.46 4.33
CA ASN A 172 31.26 2.49 5.19
C ASN A 172 29.74 2.61 5.01
N LEU A 173 29.27 2.95 3.80
CA LEU A 173 27.85 3.16 3.56
C LEU A 173 27.08 1.84 3.56
N LEU A 174 27.65 0.78 2.97
CA LEU A 174 27.04 -0.54 2.99
C LEU A 174 26.77 -1.04 4.41
N THR A 175 27.71 -0.83 5.35
CA THR A 175 27.52 -1.24 6.74
C THR A 175 26.38 -0.49 7.41
N LEU A 176 26.21 0.80 7.12
CA LEU A 176 25.08 1.59 7.65
C LEU A 176 23.76 1.13 7.05
N ASP A 177 23.69 0.83 5.77
CA ASP A 177 22.50 0.33 5.09
C ASP A 177 22.07 -1.03 5.66
N VAL A 178 23.02 -1.97 5.81
CA VAL A 178 22.76 -3.29 6.40
C VAL A 178 22.22 -3.17 7.83
N LYS A 179 22.80 -2.27 8.66
CA LYS A 179 22.28 -2.01 10.01
C LYS A 179 20.84 -1.46 9.97
N GLY A 180 20.57 -0.49 9.11
CA GLY A 180 19.25 0.07 8.93
C GLY A 180 18.21 -0.97 8.52
N PHE A 181 18.51 -1.77 7.50
CA PHE A 181 17.67 -2.87 7.04
C PHE A 181 17.40 -3.90 8.14
N ASN A 182 18.45 -4.30 8.88
CA ASN A 182 18.30 -5.29 9.95
C ASN A 182 17.37 -4.79 11.05
N ASN A 183 17.52 -3.54 11.48
CA ASN A 183 16.68 -2.95 12.52
C ASN A 183 15.21 -2.89 12.09
N ILE A 184 14.94 -2.40 10.88
CA ILE A 184 13.57 -2.33 10.34
C ILE A 184 12.98 -3.72 10.14
N PHE A 185 13.79 -4.70 9.67
CA PHE A 185 13.34 -6.07 9.49
C PHE A 185 12.96 -6.74 10.81
N ILE A 186 13.74 -6.55 11.88
CA ILE A 186 13.42 -7.04 13.21
C ILE A 186 12.09 -6.46 13.70
N LEU A 187 11.89 -5.16 13.61
CA LEU A 187 10.64 -4.50 13.99
C LEU A 187 9.45 -5.02 13.17
N PHE A 188 9.64 -5.23 11.87
CA PHE A 188 8.63 -5.80 10.99
C PHE A 188 8.23 -7.22 11.41
N ILE A 189 9.20 -8.08 11.71
CA ILE A 189 8.93 -9.44 12.18
C ILE A 189 8.19 -9.42 13.52
N ILE A 190 8.67 -8.63 14.48
CA ILE A 190 8.03 -8.49 15.79
C ILE A 190 6.58 -8.02 15.64
N GLN A 191 6.33 -6.98 14.85
CA GLN A 191 4.98 -6.48 14.59
C GLN A 191 4.09 -7.53 13.89
N SER A 192 4.65 -8.26 12.92
CA SER A 192 3.90 -9.27 12.15
C SER A 192 3.51 -10.49 12.99
N LEU A 193 4.36 -10.87 13.95
CA LEU A 193 4.12 -12.05 14.81
C LEU A 193 3.25 -11.73 16.03
N PHE A 194 3.44 -10.56 16.63
CA PHE A 194 2.83 -10.24 17.93
C PHE A 194 1.71 -9.19 17.83
N GLY A 195 1.59 -8.47 16.72
CA GLY A 195 0.53 -7.47 16.52
C GLY A 195 0.50 -6.39 17.59
N ILE A 196 1.69 -5.86 17.98
CA ILE A 196 1.84 -4.91 19.10
C ILE A 196 1.02 -3.64 18.86
N ILE A 197 0.99 -3.17 17.61
CA ILE A 197 0.20 -2.00 17.21
C ILE A 197 -0.97 -2.49 16.35
N PRO A 198 -2.22 -2.17 16.70
CA PRO A 198 -3.37 -2.48 15.86
C PRO A 198 -3.31 -1.64 14.57
N LEU A 199 -3.00 -2.28 13.45
CA LEU A 199 -2.81 -1.61 12.15
C LEU A 199 -4.02 -1.70 11.24
N SER A 200 -5.04 -2.48 11.58
CA SER A 200 -6.28 -2.62 10.79
C SER A 200 -7.52 -2.46 11.65
N HIS A 201 -8.61 -2.05 11.00
CA HIS A 201 -9.89 -1.87 11.68
C HIS A 201 -10.49 -3.22 12.09
N PRO A 202 -10.95 -3.40 13.34
CA PRO A 202 -11.48 -4.67 13.83
C PRO A 202 -12.71 -5.17 13.06
N ASP A 203 -13.58 -4.27 12.60
CA ASP A 203 -14.78 -4.64 11.84
C ASP A 203 -14.46 -5.34 10.51
N ASN A 204 -13.23 -5.22 10.01
CA ASN A 204 -12.83 -5.95 8.80
C ASN A 204 -12.56 -7.45 9.05
N ALA A 205 -12.56 -7.87 10.32
CA ALA A 205 -12.57 -9.28 10.71
C ALA A 205 -13.98 -9.90 10.72
N ILE A 206 -15.00 -9.09 10.42
CA ILE A 206 -16.41 -9.53 10.32
C ILE A 206 -16.76 -9.64 8.84
N MET A 207 -17.41 -10.75 8.46
CA MET A 207 -17.90 -10.94 7.09
C MET A 207 -18.86 -9.80 6.70
N VAL A 208 -18.78 -9.35 5.46
CA VAL A 208 -19.60 -8.25 4.95
C VAL A 208 -21.11 -8.54 5.09
N ASN A 209 -21.81 -7.54 5.60
CA ASN A 209 -23.27 -7.43 5.50
C ASN A 209 -23.60 -6.11 4.78
N THR A 210 -24.11 -6.21 3.58
CA THR A 210 -24.41 -5.04 2.72
C THR A 210 -25.62 -4.24 3.20
N TYR A 211 -26.40 -4.77 4.14
CA TYR A 211 -27.59 -4.09 4.72
C TYR A 211 -27.28 -3.38 6.05
N VAL A 212 -26.11 -3.62 6.62
CA VAL A 212 -25.71 -3.05 7.92
C VAL A 212 -24.44 -2.24 7.75
N THR A 213 -24.61 -0.93 7.74
CA THR A 213 -23.48 0.01 7.69
C THR A 213 -22.75 0.05 9.04
N PRO A 214 -21.42 -0.06 9.09
CA PRO A 214 -20.66 0.17 10.31
C PRO A 214 -20.91 1.56 10.90
N ILE A 215 -20.84 1.69 12.21
CA ILE A 215 -21.04 2.97 12.91
C ILE A 215 -20.07 4.05 12.38
N GLN A 216 -18.85 3.65 12.05
CA GLN A 216 -17.85 4.56 11.52
C GLN A 216 -17.06 3.87 10.39
N ILE A 217 -17.06 4.48 9.20
CA ILE A 217 -16.26 4.03 8.07
C ILE A 217 -15.02 4.92 8.00
N VAL A 218 -13.89 4.40 8.44
CA VAL A 218 -12.60 5.11 8.42
C VAL A 218 -11.63 4.34 7.53
N PRO A 219 -10.95 5.02 6.59
CA PRO A 219 -9.90 4.37 5.79
C PRO A 219 -8.69 4.02 6.67
N GLU A 220 -7.83 3.16 6.15
CA GLU A 220 -6.56 2.80 6.79
C GLU A 220 -5.71 4.06 7.07
N TRP A 221 -4.90 4.03 8.12
CA TRP A 221 -4.18 5.19 8.65
C TRP A 221 -3.36 5.95 7.59
N TYR A 222 -2.79 5.24 6.64
CA TYR A 222 -1.96 5.84 5.58
C TYR A 222 -2.78 6.60 4.53
N PHE A 223 -4.11 6.48 4.51
CA PHE A 223 -5.01 7.27 3.67
C PHE A 223 -5.62 8.47 4.39
N LEU A 224 -5.50 8.57 5.71
CA LEU A 224 -6.13 9.63 6.49
C LEU A 224 -5.76 11.05 6.04
N PRO A 225 -4.51 11.38 5.63
CA PRO A 225 -4.19 12.70 5.12
C PRO A 225 -5.03 13.09 3.88
N PHE A 226 -5.21 12.16 2.95
CA PHE A 226 -6.02 12.39 1.75
C PHE A 226 -7.51 12.46 2.08
N TYR A 227 -7.97 11.59 2.96
CA TYR A 227 -9.36 11.59 3.42
C TYR A 227 -9.73 12.90 4.12
N ALA A 228 -8.85 13.45 4.94
CA ALA A 228 -9.05 14.73 5.59
C ALA A 228 -9.18 15.87 4.57
N ILE A 229 -8.31 15.91 3.55
CA ILE A 229 -8.38 16.92 2.47
C ILE A 229 -9.70 16.79 1.70
N LEU A 230 -10.09 15.57 1.32
CA LEU A 230 -11.33 15.33 0.58
C LEU A 230 -12.59 15.75 1.37
N LYS A 231 -12.57 15.60 2.70
CA LYS A 231 -13.69 16.05 3.55
C LYS A 231 -13.80 17.57 3.73
N THR A 232 -12.73 18.31 3.49
CA THR A 232 -12.73 19.78 3.63
C THR A 232 -13.18 20.49 2.35
N ILE A 233 -13.19 19.80 1.22
CA ILE A 233 -13.66 20.33 -0.06
C ILE A 233 -15.12 19.93 -0.22
N PRO A 234 -16.07 20.91 -0.23
CA PRO A 234 -17.51 20.63 -0.35
C PRO A 234 -17.90 20.07 -1.73
#